data_cc7bcb21c4caeecd0bb75da2c3a0586f
#
_entry.id   cc7bcb21c4caeecd0bb75da2c3a0586f
#
_cell.length_a   1.000
_cell.length_b   1.000
_cell.length_c   1.000
_cell.angle_alpha   90.00
_cell.angle_beta   90.00
_cell.angle_gamma   90.00
#
_symmetry.space_group_name_H-M   'P 1'
#
loop_
_entity.id
_entity.type
_entity.pdbx_description
1 polymer ?
#
loop_
_entity_poly.entity_id
_entity_poly.type
_entity_poly.pdbx_seq_one_letter_code
_entity_poly.pdbx_strand_id
1 'polypeptide(L)'
;MHRIIDALHGAVQGLGLGVPPLFVEKWGVAVHQALSSRAREFHTHQHVLDLIVDADPIETIAALYHDIVYVQVDLGVPPHYEEILHPLISREKDGWRILPHAGVDPTAKLVLDVFGHQPGQVLTPYNGLNELASGLVAAKEFEGVFSNDQQLALAACIEATIPFRAPEKLQLEQRLSALGVPEGERVEMVRRAVRLANNDVGNFAEADPARFLDNTWKLLPETNPTLHTPNTYTVVEYRVALLKMEGFLAGLPAARVFRTQVGEPAPQVHEARVEAAARNIALAVRYMRCKLYSTAVLEALAVESGGDAPIDLFMGGLGDLNGQRMRRIEQFLPPPVARPEAVDPVLQGLLEAGRLNASAFDLSPSPLASFLHRALGEASMMEGVALAREWWAGRSTARAFLEAQPAATTSAIAAAGAHITDTRRELLEGIATRLARRIDG
;
A
#
# COMPACT_ATOMS: atom_id res chain seq x y z
N MET A 1 9.16 16.56 12.46
CA MET A 1 10.59 16.94 12.44
C MET A 1 11.28 16.71 13.79
N HIS A 2 10.92 17.42 14.89
CA HIS A 2 11.59 17.25 16.19
C HIS A 2 11.71 15.79 16.64
N ARG A 3 10.63 15.01 16.57
CA ARG A 3 10.65 13.57 16.95
C ARG A 3 11.69 12.75 16.20
N ILE A 4 11.93 13.03 14.92
CA ILE A 4 12.98 12.36 14.11
C ILE A 4 14.37 12.76 14.61
N ILE A 5 14.60 14.06 14.84
CA ILE A 5 15.87 14.56 15.37
C ILE A 5 16.14 13.98 16.75
N ASP A 6 15.14 13.98 17.63
CA ASP A 6 15.25 13.41 18.99
C ASP A 6 15.57 11.92 18.95
N ALA A 7 14.92 11.16 18.05
CA ALA A 7 15.16 9.74 17.88
C ALA A 7 16.59 9.46 17.36
N LEU A 8 17.04 10.19 16.35
CA LEU A 8 18.44 10.10 15.86
C LEU A 8 19.43 10.48 16.95
N HIS A 9 19.17 11.55 17.70
CA HIS A 9 20.04 11.98 18.79
C HIS A 9 20.15 10.91 19.88
N GLY A 10 19.02 10.35 20.30
CA GLY A 10 18.99 9.24 21.28
C GLY A 10 19.74 8.00 20.77
N ALA A 11 19.57 7.65 19.49
CA ALA A 11 20.27 6.51 18.91
C ALA A 11 21.77 6.72 18.82
N VAL A 12 22.22 7.90 18.36
CA VAL A 12 23.67 8.28 18.30
C VAL A 12 24.29 8.26 19.70
N GLN A 13 23.60 8.79 20.72
CA GLN A 13 24.06 8.73 22.10
C GLN A 13 24.10 7.29 22.64
N GLY A 14 23.07 6.50 22.36
CA GLY A 14 23.01 5.08 22.75
C GLY A 14 24.13 4.23 22.17
N LEU A 15 24.66 4.61 21.00
CA LEU A 15 25.84 3.99 20.37
C LEU A 15 27.18 4.57 20.89
N GLY A 16 27.16 5.56 21.78
CA GLY A 16 28.36 6.21 22.31
C GLY A 16 29.13 7.05 21.28
N LEU A 17 28.46 7.52 20.22
CA LEU A 17 29.10 8.25 19.14
C LEU A 17 29.22 9.74 19.47
N GLY A 18 30.41 10.30 19.28
CA GLY A 18 30.71 11.72 19.52
C GLY A 18 30.32 12.62 18.36
N VAL A 19 29.08 12.55 17.87
CA VAL A 19 28.60 13.36 16.75
C VAL A 19 28.10 14.71 17.23
N PRO A 20 28.56 15.84 16.64
CA PRO A 20 28.04 17.17 16.98
C PRO A 20 26.53 17.28 16.72
N PRO A 21 25.71 17.89 17.61
CA PRO A 21 24.27 18.01 17.48
C PRO A 21 23.80 18.59 16.14
N LEU A 22 24.57 19.51 15.54
CA LEU A 22 24.24 20.09 14.23
C LEU A 22 24.23 19.06 13.09
N PHE A 23 25.07 18.01 13.16
CA PHE A 23 25.05 16.96 12.15
C PHE A 23 23.81 16.07 12.30
N VAL A 24 23.45 15.73 13.55
CA VAL A 24 22.22 14.97 13.85
C VAL A 24 20.98 15.75 13.39
N GLU A 25 20.96 17.08 13.60
CA GLU A 25 19.89 17.93 13.11
C GLU A 25 19.79 17.91 11.58
N LYS A 26 20.93 18.04 10.86
CA LYS A 26 20.96 17.97 9.40
C LYS A 26 20.41 16.65 8.87
N TRP A 27 20.82 15.52 9.43
CA TRP A 27 20.31 14.20 9.08
C TRP A 27 18.80 14.09 9.32
N GLY A 28 18.35 14.54 10.50
CA GLY A 28 16.93 14.50 10.84
C GLY A 28 16.06 15.38 9.94
N VAL A 29 16.57 16.53 9.50
CA VAL A 29 15.90 17.41 8.54
C VAL A 29 15.82 16.74 7.17
N ALA A 30 16.93 16.16 6.67
CA ALA A 30 16.95 15.48 5.38
C ALA A 30 16.00 14.27 5.34
N VAL A 31 16.03 13.41 6.37
CA VAL A 31 15.08 12.30 6.53
C VAL A 31 13.64 12.80 6.55
N HIS A 32 13.34 13.82 7.35
CA HIS A 32 11.98 14.39 7.41
C HIS A 32 11.52 14.91 6.05
N GLN A 33 12.38 15.61 5.32
CA GLN A 33 12.05 16.15 4.00
C GLN A 33 11.79 15.05 2.97
N ALA A 34 12.62 14.00 2.96
CA ALA A 34 12.42 12.84 2.08
C ALA A 34 11.07 12.14 2.35
N LEU A 35 10.70 11.97 3.63
CA LEU A 35 9.45 11.32 4.03
C LEU A 35 8.21 12.23 3.97
N SER A 36 8.39 13.52 3.64
CA SER A 36 7.28 14.51 3.56
C SER A 36 6.84 14.79 2.13
N SER A 37 7.16 13.93 1.17
CA SER A 37 6.63 14.02 -0.19
C SER A 37 5.10 13.96 -0.19
N ARG A 38 4.45 14.85 -0.95
CA ARG A 38 2.97 14.89 -1.05
C ARG A 38 2.37 13.64 -1.67
N ALA A 39 3.17 12.86 -2.36
CA ALA A 39 2.73 11.62 -2.98
C ALA A 39 2.68 10.44 -1.99
N ARG A 40 3.25 10.60 -0.81
CA ARG A 40 3.32 9.58 0.24
C ARG A 40 2.13 9.70 1.20
N GLU A 41 1.35 8.65 1.30
CA GLU A 41 0.21 8.55 2.21
C GLU A 41 0.46 7.49 3.30
N PHE A 42 1.16 6.40 2.98
CA PHE A 42 1.55 5.34 3.90
C PHE A 42 3.00 5.50 4.38
N HIS A 43 3.98 5.59 3.43
CA HIS A 43 5.42 5.66 3.73
C HIS A 43 5.84 7.07 4.16
N THR A 44 5.23 7.56 5.24
CA THR A 44 5.42 8.90 5.79
C THR A 44 6.33 8.87 7.03
N HIS A 45 6.70 10.06 7.50
CA HIS A 45 7.42 10.22 8.78
C HIS A 45 6.69 9.58 9.98
N GLN A 46 5.35 9.42 9.95
CA GLN A 46 4.63 8.76 11.03
C GLN A 46 4.89 7.26 11.01
N HIS A 47 4.89 6.63 9.82
CA HIS A 47 5.21 5.22 9.66
C HIS A 47 6.57 4.86 10.31
N VAL A 48 7.64 5.56 9.93
CA VAL A 48 8.97 5.27 10.48
C VAL A 48 9.08 5.55 11.99
N LEU A 49 8.30 6.52 12.50
CA LEU A 49 8.25 6.80 13.94
C LEU A 49 7.47 5.73 14.73
N ASP A 50 6.54 5.05 14.10
CA ASP A 50 5.82 3.94 14.72
C ASP A 50 6.70 2.68 14.82
N LEU A 51 7.70 2.53 13.92
CA LEU A 51 8.63 1.40 13.93
C LEU A 51 9.70 1.46 15.02
N ILE A 52 10.01 2.65 15.54
CA ILE A 52 11.09 2.84 16.52
C ILE A 52 10.65 2.62 17.96
N VAL A 53 9.41 2.27 18.21
CA VAL A 53 8.92 1.91 19.55
C VAL A 53 9.62 0.62 19.98
N ASP A 54 10.33 0.66 21.10
CA ASP A 54 11.14 -0.44 21.63
C ASP A 54 12.33 -0.89 20.75
N ALA A 55 12.70 -0.10 19.74
CA ALA A 55 13.84 -0.38 18.86
C ALA A 55 15.18 -0.05 19.55
N ASP A 56 16.21 -0.85 19.28
CA ASP A 56 17.57 -0.51 19.68
C ASP A 56 18.13 0.65 18.82
N PRO A 57 19.28 1.25 19.18
CA PRO A 57 19.82 2.39 18.44
C PRO A 57 20.08 2.14 16.95
N ILE A 58 20.54 0.94 16.53
CA ILE A 58 20.75 0.60 15.13
C ILE A 58 19.41 0.39 14.41
N GLU A 59 18.47 -0.33 15.05
CA GLU A 59 17.11 -0.50 14.54
C GLU A 59 16.42 0.87 14.34
N THR A 60 16.60 1.79 15.30
CA THR A 60 16.05 3.16 15.22
C THR A 60 16.57 3.88 13.97
N ILE A 61 17.89 3.89 13.75
CA ILE A 61 18.48 4.55 12.59
C ILE A 61 18.02 3.84 11.30
N ALA A 62 18.06 2.51 11.26
CA ALA A 62 17.59 1.74 10.10
C ALA A 62 16.12 2.02 9.78
N ALA A 63 15.23 2.07 10.79
CA ALA A 63 13.82 2.40 10.62
C ALA A 63 13.61 3.80 10.05
N LEU A 64 14.40 4.79 10.51
CA LEU A 64 14.29 6.16 10.00
C LEU A 64 14.77 6.30 8.55
N TYR A 65 15.68 5.40 8.11
CA TYR A 65 16.30 5.47 6.79
C TYR A 65 15.76 4.49 5.75
N HIS A 66 15.09 3.40 6.10
CA HIS A 66 14.77 2.31 5.16
C HIS A 66 13.92 2.77 3.95
N ASP A 67 13.07 3.77 4.13
CA ASP A 67 12.14 4.28 3.13
C ASP A 67 12.44 5.70 2.64
N ILE A 68 13.63 6.25 2.92
CA ILE A 68 13.95 7.62 2.49
C ILE A 68 14.03 7.78 0.97
N VAL A 69 14.28 6.69 0.24
CA VAL A 69 14.23 6.64 -1.22
C VAL A 69 13.09 5.75 -1.67
N TYR A 70 12.12 6.33 -2.39
CA TYR A 70 10.94 5.61 -2.89
C TYR A 70 10.62 6.08 -4.32
N VAL A 71 11.48 5.67 -5.27
CA VAL A 71 11.60 6.28 -6.60
C VAL A 71 10.33 6.29 -7.43
N GLN A 72 9.43 5.30 -7.27
CA GLN A 72 8.18 5.23 -8.05
C GLN A 72 7.10 6.18 -7.50
N VAL A 73 7.16 6.54 -6.22
CA VAL A 73 6.21 7.47 -5.60
C VAL A 73 6.73 8.89 -5.71
N ASP A 74 8.02 9.10 -5.41
CA ASP A 74 8.65 10.42 -5.47
C ASP A 74 9.05 10.84 -6.89
N LEU A 75 8.83 9.96 -7.90
CA LEU A 75 9.21 10.14 -9.31
C LEU A 75 10.73 10.27 -9.54
N GLY A 76 11.52 9.84 -8.59
CA GLY A 76 12.99 9.89 -8.65
C GLY A 76 13.65 9.78 -7.28
N VAL A 77 14.92 10.13 -7.23
CA VAL A 77 15.69 10.25 -5.99
C VAL A 77 15.34 11.58 -5.31
N PRO A 78 15.17 11.62 -3.98
CA PRO A 78 15.00 12.88 -3.27
C PRO A 78 16.21 13.80 -3.49
N PRO A 79 16.02 15.12 -3.74
CA PRO A 79 17.11 16.05 -4.11
C PRO A 79 18.29 16.07 -3.14
N HIS A 80 18.03 15.87 -1.85
CA HIS A 80 19.07 15.86 -0.82
C HIS A 80 20.06 14.69 -0.95
N TYR A 81 19.67 13.62 -1.64
CA TYR A 81 20.44 12.39 -1.77
C TYR A 81 20.99 12.15 -3.18
N GLU A 82 20.71 13.07 -4.12
CA GLU A 82 21.21 12.96 -5.50
C GLU A 82 22.74 12.93 -5.57
N GLU A 83 23.44 13.78 -4.81
CA GLU A 83 24.91 13.81 -4.80
C GLU A 83 25.52 12.51 -4.28
N ILE A 84 24.84 11.83 -3.35
CA ILE A 84 25.27 10.54 -2.81
C ILE A 84 25.01 9.43 -3.82
N LEU A 85 23.84 9.41 -4.45
CA LEU A 85 23.39 8.28 -5.27
C LEU A 85 23.83 8.34 -6.73
N HIS A 86 23.97 9.52 -7.35
CA HIS A 86 24.37 9.65 -8.76
C HIS A 86 25.68 8.95 -9.13
N PRO A 87 26.74 8.90 -8.27
CA PRO A 87 27.93 8.12 -8.55
C PRO A 87 27.73 6.60 -8.44
N LEU A 88 26.69 6.14 -7.74
CA LEU A 88 26.48 4.76 -7.35
C LEU A 88 25.42 4.05 -8.19
N ILE A 89 24.36 4.75 -8.57
CA ILE A 89 23.25 4.23 -9.39
C ILE A 89 22.83 5.23 -10.45
N SER A 90 22.34 4.74 -11.58
CA SER A 90 21.79 5.60 -12.65
C SER A 90 20.47 5.06 -13.18
N ARG A 91 19.55 5.98 -13.52
CA ARG A 91 18.26 5.63 -14.12
C ARG A 91 18.45 5.19 -15.57
N GLU A 92 17.82 4.09 -15.94
CA GLU A 92 17.72 3.56 -17.30
C GLU A 92 16.25 3.38 -17.70
N LYS A 93 16.03 2.95 -18.96
CA LYS A 93 14.67 2.73 -19.49
C LYS A 93 13.89 1.70 -18.68
N ASP A 94 14.55 0.62 -18.27
CA ASP A 94 13.92 -0.57 -17.67
C ASP A 94 14.20 -0.69 -16.16
N GLY A 95 14.77 0.34 -15.54
CA GLY A 95 15.10 0.31 -14.11
C GLY A 95 16.24 1.25 -13.74
N TRP A 96 17.02 0.86 -12.72
CA TRP A 96 18.17 1.59 -12.24
C TRP A 96 19.39 0.68 -12.21
N ARG A 97 20.47 1.09 -12.85
CA ARG A 97 21.72 0.33 -12.92
C ARG A 97 22.64 0.70 -11.78
N ILE A 98 23.21 -0.31 -11.13
CA ILE A 98 24.32 -0.14 -10.18
C ILE A 98 25.59 0.17 -10.99
N LEU A 99 26.22 1.30 -10.72
CA LEU A 99 27.39 1.77 -11.46
C LEU A 99 28.68 1.11 -10.96
N PRO A 100 29.74 1.03 -11.81
CA PRO A 100 31.01 0.44 -11.41
C PRO A 100 31.64 1.08 -10.16
N HIS A 101 31.43 2.39 -9.96
CA HIS A 101 31.96 3.10 -8.80
C HIS A 101 31.46 2.53 -7.46
N ALA A 102 30.20 2.09 -7.40
CA ALA A 102 29.66 1.44 -6.21
C ALA A 102 30.41 0.15 -5.81
N GLY A 103 31.10 -0.51 -6.75
CA GLY A 103 31.91 -1.68 -6.47
C GLY A 103 33.32 -1.40 -5.97
N VAL A 104 33.81 -0.15 -6.09
CA VAL A 104 35.16 0.27 -5.65
C VAL A 104 35.10 1.23 -4.46
N ASP A 105 34.00 1.93 -4.22
CA ASP A 105 33.76 2.69 -3.00
C ASP A 105 33.58 1.73 -1.82
N PRO A 106 34.41 1.78 -0.77
CA PRO A 106 34.39 0.77 0.29
C PRO A 106 33.04 0.67 1.01
N THR A 107 32.39 1.81 1.29
CA THR A 107 31.12 1.88 2.01
C THR A 107 29.98 1.37 1.14
N ALA A 108 29.91 1.81 -0.12
CA ALA A 108 28.90 1.31 -1.05
C ALA A 108 29.07 -0.19 -1.33
N LYS A 109 30.32 -0.66 -1.50
CA LYS A 109 30.60 -2.08 -1.70
C LYS A 109 30.11 -2.93 -0.53
N LEU A 110 30.33 -2.50 0.71
CA LEU A 110 29.83 -3.17 1.91
C LEU A 110 28.30 -3.34 1.82
N VAL A 111 27.56 -2.27 1.47
CA VAL A 111 26.12 -2.34 1.30
C VAL A 111 25.74 -3.32 0.19
N LEU A 112 26.41 -3.26 -0.98
CA LEU A 112 26.17 -4.20 -2.08
C LEU A 112 26.37 -5.64 -1.66
N ASP A 113 27.45 -5.95 -0.92
CA ASP A 113 27.76 -7.28 -0.45
C ASP A 113 26.69 -7.80 0.54
N VAL A 114 26.18 -6.96 1.46
CA VAL A 114 25.08 -7.28 2.37
C VAL A 114 23.77 -7.53 1.61
N PHE A 115 23.48 -6.73 0.60
CA PHE A 115 22.28 -6.90 -0.25
C PHE A 115 22.41 -8.06 -1.26
N GLY A 116 23.63 -8.55 -1.50
CA GLY A 116 23.90 -9.57 -2.50
C GLY A 116 23.81 -9.05 -3.92
N HIS A 117 24.15 -7.78 -4.15
CA HIS A 117 24.13 -7.13 -5.45
C HIS A 117 25.55 -6.84 -5.98
N GLN A 118 25.64 -6.63 -7.28
CA GLN A 118 26.91 -6.35 -7.96
C GLN A 118 26.77 -5.20 -8.96
N PRO A 119 27.85 -4.47 -9.23
CA PRO A 119 27.88 -3.48 -10.31
C PRO A 119 27.41 -4.05 -11.65
N GLY A 120 26.68 -3.26 -12.42
CA GLY A 120 26.11 -3.67 -13.70
C GLY A 120 24.70 -4.25 -13.60
N GLN A 121 24.23 -4.68 -12.41
CA GLN A 121 22.84 -5.13 -12.25
C GLN A 121 21.86 -3.97 -12.44
N VAL A 122 20.68 -4.30 -13.01
CA VAL A 122 19.56 -3.39 -13.13
C VAL A 122 18.49 -3.81 -12.13
N LEU A 123 18.10 -2.87 -11.29
CA LEU A 123 17.08 -3.05 -10.26
C LEU A 123 15.83 -2.25 -10.58
N THR A 124 14.71 -2.72 -10.06
CA THR A 124 13.42 -2.03 -10.12
C THR A 124 12.84 -1.89 -8.70
N PRO A 125 11.85 -1.04 -8.49
CA PRO A 125 11.19 -0.94 -7.18
C PRO A 125 10.66 -2.27 -6.64
N TYR A 126 10.38 -3.23 -7.52
CA TYR A 126 9.83 -4.53 -7.15
C TYR A 126 10.88 -5.57 -6.73
N ASN A 127 12.17 -5.25 -6.84
CA ASN A 127 13.25 -6.16 -6.46
C ASN A 127 14.31 -5.54 -5.56
N GLY A 128 13.90 -4.57 -4.71
CA GLY A 128 14.72 -4.03 -3.64
C GLY A 128 15.55 -2.80 -4.02
N LEU A 129 15.20 -2.09 -5.09
CA LEU A 129 15.86 -0.84 -5.47
C LEU A 129 15.76 0.24 -4.39
N ASN A 130 14.56 0.44 -3.83
CA ASN A 130 14.33 1.50 -2.84
C ASN A 130 15.16 1.27 -1.59
N GLU A 131 15.11 0.06 -1.08
CA GLU A 131 15.84 -0.35 0.12
C GLU A 131 17.35 -0.31 -0.11
N LEU A 132 17.84 -0.75 -1.29
CA LEU A 132 19.25 -0.60 -1.64
C LEU A 132 19.67 0.87 -1.68
N ALA A 133 18.92 1.73 -2.35
CA ALA A 133 19.23 3.15 -2.45
C ALA A 133 19.18 3.82 -1.07
N SER A 134 18.19 3.50 -0.24
CA SER A 134 18.09 3.95 1.15
C SER A 134 19.28 3.47 1.99
N GLY A 135 19.68 2.21 1.82
CA GLY A 135 20.86 1.64 2.49
C GLY A 135 22.17 2.29 2.07
N LEU A 136 22.33 2.62 0.77
CA LEU A 136 23.50 3.36 0.27
C LEU A 136 23.58 4.77 0.86
N VAL A 137 22.46 5.49 0.92
CA VAL A 137 22.40 6.81 1.54
C VAL A 137 22.73 6.72 3.02
N ALA A 138 22.08 5.83 3.77
CA ALA A 138 22.32 5.65 5.20
C ALA A 138 23.79 5.35 5.47
N ALA A 139 24.38 4.38 4.77
CA ALA A 139 25.78 4.01 4.95
C ALA A 139 26.74 5.18 4.64
N LYS A 140 26.48 5.95 3.59
CA LYS A 140 27.31 7.10 3.20
C LYS A 140 27.19 8.27 4.19
N GLU A 141 26.00 8.54 4.74
CA GLU A 141 25.85 9.60 5.76
C GLU A 141 26.57 9.26 7.08
N PHE A 142 26.65 7.98 7.44
CA PHE A 142 27.37 7.52 8.63
C PHE A 142 28.81 7.07 8.35
N GLU A 143 29.33 7.31 7.13
CA GLU A 143 30.74 7.04 6.79
C GLU A 143 31.70 7.83 7.67
N GLY A 144 32.69 7.15 8.25
CA GLY A 144 33.62 7.74 9.20
C GLY A 144 33.05 7.99 10.61
N VAL A 145 31.76 7.76 10.82
CA VAL A 145 31.09 7.84 12.12
C VAL A 145 30.85 6.44 12.69
N PHE A 146 30.33 5.52 11.90
CA PHE A 146 30.08 4.14 12.28
C PHE A 146 31.32 3.27 12.12
N SER A 147 31.48 2.31 13.03
CA SER A 147 32.40 1.17 12.82
C SER A 147 31.89 0.29 11.68
N ASN A 148 32.79 -0.58 11.20
CA ASN A 148 32.43 -1.54 10.15
C ASN A 148 31.24 -2.45 10.58
N ASP A 149 31.21 -2.89 11.83
CA ASP A 149 30.14 -3.72 12.36
C ASP A 149 28.81 -2.98 12.48
N GLN A 150 28.85 -1.69 12.83
CA GLN A 150 27.66 -0.84 12.86
C GLN A 150 27.13 -0.60 11.44
N GLN A 151 28.01 -0.41 10.44
CA GLN A 151 27.64 -0.29 9.02
C GLN A 151 27.00 -1.60 8.50
N LEU A 152 27.58 -2.75 8.83
CA LEU A 152 27.01 -4.07 8.46
C LEU A 152 25.63 -4.26 9.11
N ALA A 153 25.47 -3.93 10.39
CA ALA A 153 24.21 -4.07 11.10
C ALA A 153 23.13 -3.14 10.52
N LEU A 154 23.48 -1.89 10.20
CA LEU A 154 22.59 -0.93 9.56
C LEU A 154 22.13 -1.43 8.18
N ALA A 155 23.08 -1.84 7.33
CA ALA A 155 22.77 -2.36 6.00
C ALA A 155 21.94 -3.65 6.06
N ALA A 156 22.21 -4.54 7.04
CA ALA A 156 21.44 -5.76 7.27
C ALA A 156 19.98 -5.47 7.66
N CYS A 157 19.75 -4.48 8.52
CA CYS A 157 18.42 -4.05 8.93
C CYS A 157 17.62 -3.51 7.73
N ILE A 158 18.21 -2.63 6.93
CA ILE A 158 17.53 -2.06 5.75
C ILE A 158 17.32 -3.13 4.65
N GLU A 159 18.29 -4.00 4.40
CA GLU A 159 18.12 -5.13 3.46
C GLU A 159 16.93 -6.02 3.84
N ALA A 160 16.74 -6.22 5.13
CA ALA A 160 15.66 -7.06 5.60
C ALA A 160 14.27 -6.46 5.36
N THR A 161 14.11 -5.16 5.22
CA THR A 161 12.80 -4.54 4.92
C THR A 161 12.33 -4.76 3.48
N ILE A 162 13.15 -5.31 2.54
CA ILE A 162 12.65 -5.72 1.23
C ILE A 162 11.52 -6.75 1.43
N PRO A 163 10.23 -6.42 1.12
CA PRO A 163 9.10 -7.16 1.64
C PRO A 163 8.81 -8.45 0.85
N PHE A 164 8.06 -9.37 1.46
CA PHE A 164 7.39 -10.53 0.83
C PHE A 164 8.31 -11.49 0.05
N ARG A 165 9.61 -11.49 0.33
CA ARG A 165 10.56 -12.41 -0.31
C ARG A 165 10.29 -13.86 0.11
N ALA A 166 10.46 -14.77 -0.84
CA ALA A 166 10.38 -16.19 -0.56
C ALA A 166 11.52 -16.64 0.41
N PRO A 167 11.27 -17.58 1.32
CA PRO A 167 12.24 -17.99 2.34
C PRO A 167 13.62 -18.39 1.77
N GLU A 168 13.67 -19.03 0.61
CA GLU A 168 14.91 -19.41 -0.06
C GLU A 168 15.77 -18.23 -0.55
N LYS A 169 15.19 -17.04 -0.60
CA LYS A 169 15.89 -15.79 -0.94
C LYS A 169 16.41 -15.04 0.29
N LEU A 170 16.11 -15.52 1.49
CA LEU A 170 16.55 -14.91 2.75
C LEU A 170 17.96 -15.38 3.09
N GLN A 171 18.96 -14.86 2.39
CA GLN A 171 20.37 -15.29 2.50
C GLN A 171 21.24 -14.33 3.31
N LEU A 172 20.63 -13.46 4.11
CA LEU A 172 21.36 -12.42 4.86
C LEU A 172 22.44 -13.02 5.78
N GLU A 173 22.11 -14.05 6.55
CA GLU A 173 23.06 -14.72 7.45
C GLU A 173 24.25 -15.29 6.69
N GLN A 174 24.02 -15.92 5.53
CA GLN A 174 25.08 -16.47 4.68
C GLN A 174 25.99 -15.38 4.13
N ARG A 175 25.43 -14.25 3.70
CA ARG A 175 26.21 -13.12 3.20
C ARG A 175 27.07 -12.49 4.31
N LEU A 176 26.50 -12.28 5.50
CA LEU A 176 27.27 -11.80 6.66
C LEU A 176 28.39 -12.77 7.06
N SER A 177 28.14 -14.07 6.97
CA SER A 177 29.18 -15.11 7.18
C SER A 177 30.30 -15.01 6.15
N ALA A 178 29.97 -14.83 4.87
CA ALA A 178 30.95 -14.66 3.80
C ALA A 178 31.79 -13.36 3.96
N LEU A 179 31.23 -12.34 4.62
CA LEU A 179 31.95 -11.12 5.00
C LEU A 179 32.81 -11.27 6.25
N GLY A 180 32.87 -12.46 6.83
CA GLY A 180 33.73 -12.74 7.99
C GLY A 180 33.14 -12.32 9.34
N VAL A 181 31.84 -12.00 9.41
CA VAL A 181 31.17 -11.61 10.68
C VAL A 181 31.16 -12.84 11.62
N PRO A 182 31.67 -12.72 12.87
CA PRO A 182 31.66 -13.80 13.85
C PRO A 182 30.21 -14.28 14.13
N GLU A 183 30.06 -15.57 14.46
CA GLU A 183 28.74 -16.20 14.60
C GLU A 183 27.83 -15.49 15.60
N GLY A 184 28.33 -15.14 16.79
CA GLY A 184 27.53 -14.47 17.82
C GLY A 184 27.01 -13.10 17.37
N GLU A 185 27.89 -12.31 16.74
CA GLU A 185 27.53 -10.99 16.20
C GLU A 185 26.57 -11.12 15.01
N ARG A 186 26.83 -12.06 14.11
CA ARG A 186 25.99 -12.36 12.96
C ARG A 186 24.56 -12.73 13.35
N VAL A 187 24.42 -13.62 14.35
CA VAL A 187 23.10 -14.01 14.89
C VAL A 187 22.34 -12.80 15.41
N GLU A 188 23.01 -11.92 16.17
CA GLU A 188 22.35 -10.71 16.71
C GLU A 188 22.01 -9.69 15.60
N MET A 189 22.86 -9.49 14.60
CA MET A 189 22.57 -8.66 13.44
C MET A 189 21.33 -9.16 12.68
N VAL A 190 21.23 -10.48 12.46
CA VAL A 190 20.08 -11.08 11.77
C VAL A 190 18.81 -10.99 12.61
N ARG A 191 18.87 -11.21 13.94
CA ARG A 191 17.72 -11.05 14.83
C ARG A 191 17.17 -9.61 14.77
N ARG A 192 18.06 -8.63 14.86
CA ARG A 192 17.73 -7.21 14.73
C ARG A 192 17.05 -6.92 13.39
N ALA A 193 17.64 -7.38 12.32
CA ALA A 193 17.10 -7.22 10.96
C ALA A 193 15.70 -7.85 10.80
N VAL A 194 15.48 -9.03 11.40
CA VAL A 194 14.17 -9.71 11.40
C VAL A 194 13.14 -8.94 12.22
N ARG A 195 13.51 -8.40 13.40
CA ARG A 195 12.59 -7.58 14.21
C ARG A 195 12.11 -6.37 13.44
N LEU A 196 13.03 -5.59 12.85
CA LEU A 196 12.67 -4.42 12.05
C LEU A 196 11.78 -4.80 10.86
N ALA A 197 12.17 -5.80 10.06
CA ALA A 197 11.40 -6.23 8.91
C ALA A 197 9.98 -6.71 9.26
N ASN A 198 9.82 -7.38 10.41
CA ASN A 198 8.50 -7.82 10.87
C ASN A 198 7.66 -6.68 11.45
N ASN A 199 8.29 -5.65 12.02
CA ASN A 199 7.58 -4.47 12.48
C ASN A 199 7.12 -3.60 11.32
N ASP A 200 7.92 -3.47 10.26
CA ASP A 200 7.59 -2.74 9.04
C ASP A 200 6.29 -3.24 8.39
N VAL A 201 6.10 -4.56 8.31
CA VAL A 201 4.87 -5.19 7.82
C VAL A 201 3.89 -5.55 8.93
N GLY A 202 4.07 -5.02 10.13
CA GLY A 202 3.27 -5.35 11.32
C GLY A 202 1.78 -5.11 11.17
N ASN A 203 1.40 -4.14 10.33
CA ASN A 203 0.01 -3.84 9.98
C ASN A 203 -0.78 -5.03 9.41
N PHE A 204 -0.13 -6.02 8.81
CA PHE A 204 -0.79 -7.24 8.34
C PHE A 204 -1.34 -8.11 9.49
N ALA A 205 -0.78 -7.99 10.69
CA ALA A 205 -1.24 -8.71 11.88
C ALA A 205 -2.13 -7.86 12.82
N GLU A 206 -2.66 -6.73 12.33
CA GLU A 206 -3.57 -5.88 13.10
C GLU A 206 -4.75 -6.67 13.66
N ALA A 207 -5.08 -6.41 14.92
CA ALA A 207 -6.22 -7.03 15.58
C ALA A 207 -7.56 -6.50 15.05
N ASP A 208 -7.59 -5.22 14.66
CA ASP A 208 -8.74 -4.55 14.06
C ASP A 208 -8.63 -4.56 12.53
N PRO A 209 -9.48 -5.31 11.81
CA PRO A 209 -9.47 -5.33 10.34
C PRO A 209 -9.72 -3.97 9.70
N ALA A 210 -10.43 -3.06 10.37
CA ALA A 210 -10.66 -1.70 9.86
C ALA A 210 -9.34 -0.92 9.78
N ARG A 211 -8.43 -1.13 10.74
CA ARG A 211 -7.09 -0.53 10.72
C ARG A 211 -6.22 -1.10 9.60
N PHE A 212 -6.25 -2.41 9.40
CA PHE A 212 -5.55 -3.03 8.27
C PHE A 212 -6.03 -2.49 6.92
N LEU A 213 -7.35 -2.37 6.74
CA LEU A 213 -7.94 -1.77 5.54
C LEU A 213 -7.57 -0.29 5.38
N ASP A 214 -7.54 0.48 6.46
CA ASP A 214 -7.12 1.89 6.43
C ASP A 214 -5.69 2.03 5.89
N ASN A 215 -4.75 1.24 6.40
CA ASN A 215 -3.38 1.20 5.91
C ASN A 215 -3.29 0.76 4.43
N THR A 216 -4.06 -0.26 4.04
CA THR A 216 -4.15 -0.70 2.64
C THR A 216 -4.66 0.42 1.72
N TRP A 217 -5.60 1.24 2.19
CA TRP A 217 -6.14 2.37 1.41
C TRP A 217 -5.12 3.49 1.20
N LYS A 218 -4.24 3.75 2.16
CA LYS A 218 -3.13 4.70 2.01
C LYS A 218 -2.13 4.30 0.92
N LEU A 219 -1.99 3.00 0.63
CA LEU A 219 -1.13 2.50 -0.44
C LEU A 219 -1.72 2.69 -1.86
N LEU A 220 -3.05 2.87 -1.98
CA LEU A 220 -3.68 3.01 -3.30
C LEU A 220 -3.18 4.22 -4.09
N PRO A 221 -3.17 5.47 -3.54
CA PRO A 221 -2.65 6.61 -4.28
C PRO A 221 -1.14 6.52 -4.53
N GLU A 222 -0.35 5.90 -3.65
CA GLU A 222 1.09 5.73 -3.89
C GLU A 222 1.40 4.86 -5.11
N THR A 223 0.54 3.89 -5.40
CA THR A 223 0.68 3.01 -6.57
C THR A 223 -0.16 3.43 -7.77
N ASN A 224 -1.05 4.43 -7.59
CA ASN A 224 -1.93 4.96 -8.63
C ASN A 224 -2.05 6.49 -8.48
N PRO A 225 -1.09 7.25 -9.05
CA PRO A 225 -0.99 8.70 -8.84
C PRO A 225 -2.23 9.52 -9.24
N THR A 226 -3.08 9.02 -10.13
CA THR A 226 -4.34 9.69 -10.50
C THR A 226 -5.29 9.86 -9.33
N LEU A 227 -5.21 8.98 -8.30
CA LEU A 227 -6.03 9.06 -7.10
C LEU A 227 -5.65 10.22 -6.15
N HIS A 228 -4.48 10.82 -6.30
CA HIS A 228 -4.07 11.97 -5.49
C HIS A 228 -4.89 13.24 -5.76
N THR A 229 -5.62 13.28 -6.86
CA THR A 229 -6.44 14.43 -7.24
C THR A 229 -7.92 14.09 -6.99
N PRO A 230 -8.49 14.44 -5.81
CA PRO A 230 -9.89 14.17 -5.50
C PRO A 230 -10.79 14.79 -6.57
N ASN A 231 -11.93 14.16 -6.83
CA ASN A 231 -12.97 14.61 -7.75
C ASN A 231 -12.57 14.63 -9.24
N THR A 232 -11.38 14.15 -9.60
CA THR A 232 -10.95 14.12 -11.00
C THR A 232 -10.67 12.72 -11.52
N TYR A 233 -10.35 11.75 -10.66
CA TYR A 233 -10.14 10.38 -11.09
C TYR A 233 -11.45 9.74 -11.56
N THR A 234 -11.35 8.97 -12.63
CA THR A 234 -12.52 8.37 -13.27
C THR A 234 -12.92 7.04 -12.61
N VAL A 235 -14.11 6.54 -12.96
CA VAL A 235 -14.57 5.21 -12.47
C VAL A 235 -13.59 4.12 -12.93
N VAL A 236 -13.06 4.23 -14.16
CA VAL A 236 -12.06 3.28 -14.70
C VAL A 236 -10.75 3.36 -13.92
N GLU A 237 -10.24 4.54 -13.61
CA GLU A 237 -9.00 4.70 -12.84
C GLU A 237 -9.12 4.11 -11.43
N TYR A 238 -10.26 4.34 -10.78
CA TYR A 238 -10.53 3.74 -9.47
C TYR A 238 -10.62 2.21 -9.54
N ARG A 239 -11.32 1.67 -10.55
CA ARG A 239 -11.37 0.24 -10.80
C ARG A 239 -9.99 -0.37 -11.02
N VAL A 240 -9.12 0.29 -11.81
CA VAL A 240 -7.75 -0.17 -12.07
C VAL A 240 -6.94 -0.24 -10.77
N ALA A 241 -7.05 0.76 -9.91
CA ALA A 241 -6.37 0.79 -8.62
C ALA A 241 -6.85 -0.36 -7.71
N LEU A 242 -8.17 -0.55 -7.60
CA LEU A 242 -8.76 -1.65 -6.82
C LEU A 242 -8.33 -3.02 -7.34
N LEU A 243 -8.32 -3.23 -8.68
CA LEU A 243 -7.90 -4.51 -9.29
C LEU A 243 -6.44 -4.83 -8.99
N LYS A 244 -5.54 -3.84 -9.07
CA LYS A 244 -4.12 -4.02 -8.75
C LYS A 244 -3.94 -4.46 -7.30
N MET A 245 -4.60 -3.77 -6.36
CA MET A 245 -4.48 -4.08 -4.95
C MET A 245 -5.15 -5.42 -4.59
N GLU A 246 -6.33 -5.69 -5.13
CA GLU A 246 -7.00 -6.99 -4.95
C GLU A 246 -6.13 -8.14 -5.47
N GLY A 247 -5.58 -7.98 -6.67
CA GLY A 247 -4.68 -8.98 -7.26
C GLY A 247 -3.40 -9.19 -6.45
N PHE A 248 -2.82 -8.12 -5.93
CA PHE A 248 -1.66 -8.18 -5.04
C PHE A 248 -1.98 -8.98 -3.76
N LEU A 249 -3.04 -8.60 -3.04
CA LEU A 249 -3.41 -9.28 -1.79
C LEU A 249 -3.86 -10.72 -2.03
N ALA A 250 -4.63 -10.99 -3.08
CA ALA A 250 -5.07 -12.36 -3.41
C ALA A 250 -3.90 -13.27 -3.82
N GLY A 251 -2.83 -12.70 -4.38
CA GLY A 251 -1.62 -13.41 -4.78
C GLY A 251 -0.56 -13.52 -3.67
N LEU A 252 -0.74 -12.83 -2.53
CA LEU A 252 0.24 -12.79 -1.44
C LEU A 252 0.01 -13.96 -0.45
N PRO A 253 0.90 -14.96 -0.41
CA PRO A 253 0.86 -15.98 0.63
C PRO A 253 1.16 -15.36 2.01
N ALA A 254 0.27 -15.51 2.98
CA ALA A 254 0.43 -14.94 4.33
C ALA A 254 1.76 -15.36 4.99
N ALA A 255 2.24 -16.58 4.70
CA ALA A 255 3.54 -17.08 5.18
C ALA A 255 4.76 -16.29 4.65
N ARG A 256 4.59 -15.42 3.65
CA ARG A 256 5.67 -14.53 3.14
C ARG A 256 5.65 -13.14 3.76
N VAL A 257 4.64 -12.82 4.55
CA VAL A 257 4.52 -11.50 5.18
C VAL A 257 5.57 -11.37 6.27
N PHE A 258 5.59 -12.31 7.20
CA PHE A 258 6.52 -12.29 8.33
C PHE A 258 7.67 -13.27 8.13
N ARG A 259 8.83 -12.87 8.64
CA ARG A 259 10.07 -13.67 8.57
C ARG A 259 10.36 -14.35 9.90
N THR A 260 11.07 -15.45 9.82
CA THR A 260 11.71 -16.08 10.97
C THR A 260 13.10 -16.55 10.57
N GLN A 261 14.13 -16.12 11.32
CA GLN A 261 15.51 -16.56 11.14
C GLN A 261 16.21 -16.58 12.50
N VAL A 262 17.15 -17.48 12.70
CA VAL A 262 17.99 -17.61 13.90
C VAL A 262 17.21 -17.55 15.22
N GLY A 263 15.98 -18.11 15.25
CA GLY A 263 15.10 -18.13 16.41
C GLY A 263 14.36 -16.81 16.71
N GLU A 264 14.39 -15.83 15.80
CA GLU A 264 13.65 -14.56 15.91
C GLU A 264 12.56 -14.49 14.83
N PRO A 265 11.30 -14.17 15.18
CA PRO A 265 10.73 -14.25 16.53
C PRO A 265 10.55 -15.71 17.00
N ALA A 266 10.15 -15.90 18.26
CA ALA A 266 9.79 -17.23 18.73
C ALA A 266 8.70 -17.87 17.84
N PRO A 267 8.73 -19.20 17.62
CA PRO A 267 7.82 -19.87 16.66
C PRO A 267 6.35 -19.56 16.89
N GLN A 268 5.87 -19.54 18.14
CA GLN A 268 4.49 -19.25 18.49
C GLN A 268 4.07 -17.81 18.11
N VAL A 269 4.99 -16.85 18.23
CA VAL A 269 4.76 -15.45 17.85
C VAL A 269 4.68 -15.34 16.33
N HIS A 270 5.58 -16.02 15.61
CA HIS A 270 5.56 -16.06 14.14
C HIS A 270 4.26 -16.67 13.62
N GLU A 271 3.87 -17.84 14.13
CA GLU A 271 2.62 -18.53 13.74
C GLU A 271 1.39 -17.62 13.96
N ALA A 272 1.28 -17.00 15.14
CA ALA A 272 0.17 -16.10 15.45
C ALA A 272 0.10 -14.88 14.50
N ARG A 273 1.25 -14.30 14.13
CA ARG A 273 1.32 -13.21 13.15
C ARG A 273 0.89 -13.65 11.75
N VAL A 274 1.35 -14.82 11.30
CA VAL A 274 0.98 -15.38 9.99
C VAL A 274 -0.52 -15.69 9.92
N GLU A 275 -1.10 -16.25 10.99
CA GLU A 275 -2.56 -16.49 11.06
C GLU A 275 -3.35 -15.18 11.03
N ALA A 276 -2.91 -14.16 11.76
CA ALA A 276 -3.55 -12.85 11.74
C ALA A 276 -3.49 -12.22 10.33
N ALA A 277 -2.33 -12.28 9.68
CA ALA A 277 -2.16 -11.80 8.30
C ALA A 277 -3.08 -12.57 7.33
N ALA A 278 -3.19 -13.88 7.46
CA ALA A 278 -4.07 -14.69 6.62
C ALA A 278 -5.55 -14.26 6.75
N ARG A 279 -6.01 -14.02 7.98
CA ARG A 279 -7.38 -13.52 8.24
C ARG A 279 -7.60 -12.13 7.63
N ASN A 280 -6.68 -11.20 7.84
CA ASN A 280 -6.77 -9.82 7.35
C ASN A 280 -6.72 -9.75 5.82
N ILE A 281 -5.80 -10.47 5.19
CA ILE A 281 -5.70 -10.57 3.72
C ILE A 281 -7.00 -11.13 3.14
N ALA A 282 -7.51 -12.24 3.68
CA ALA A 282 -8.74 -12.85 3.20
C ALA A 282 -9.93 -11.90 3.28
N LEU A 283 -10.08 -11.19 4.41
CA LEU A 283 -11.16 -10.24 4.61
C LEU A 283 -11.02 -9.01 3.70
N ALA A 284 -9.79 -8.48 3.53
CA ALA A 284 -9.54 -7.35 2.64
C ALA A 284 -9.83 -7.69 1.17
N VAL A 285 -9.47 -8.89 0.72
CA VAL A 285 -9.79 -9.36 -0.65
C VAL A 285 -11.31 -9.39 -0.85
N ARG A 286 -12.07 -9.92 0.11
CA ARG A 286 -13.54 -9.94 0.07
C ARG A 286 -14.12 -8.52 0.03
N TYR A 287 -13.64 -7.63 0.91
CA TYR A 287 -14.04 -6.22 0.95
C TYR A 287 -13.77 -5.52 -0.39
N MET A 288 -12.58 -5.70 -0.97
CA MET A 288 -12.22 -5.11 -2.27
C MET A 288 -13.08 -5.66 -3.40
N ARG A 289 -13.41 -6.95 -3.39
CA ARG A 289 -14.31 -7.53 -4.39
C ARG A 289 -15.71 -6.96 -4.31
N CYS A 290 -16.23 -6.68 -3.11
CA CYS A 290 -17.49 -5.95 -2.96
C CYS A 290 -17.42 -4.54 -3.56
N LYS A 291 -16.32 -3.82 -3.32
CA LYS A 291 -16.09 -2.51 -3.95
C LYS A 291 -15.90 -2.62 -5.47
N LEU A 292 -15.18 -3.61 -5.96
CA LEU A 292 -15.03 -3.87 -7.40
C LEU A 292 -16.37 -4.13 -8.08
N TYR A 293 -17.26 -4.91 -7.45
CA TYR A 293 -18.59 -5.14 -8.01
C TYR A 293 -19.43 -3.85 -8.08
N SER A 294 -19.46 -3.07 -7.00
CA SER A 294 -20.16 -1.78 -7.00
C SER A 294 -19.59 -0.82 -8.04
N THR A 295 -18.26 -0.79 -8.19
CA THR A 295 -17.56 0.03 -9.20
C THR A 295 -17.87 -0.47 -10.61
N ALA A 296 -17.95 -1.78 -10.85
CA ALA A 296 -18.34 -2.35 -12.14
C ALA A 296 -19.75 -1.92 -12.57
N VAL A 297 -20.71 -1.90 -11.65
CA VAL A 297 -22.05 -1.41 -11.93
C VAL A 297 -22.01 0.08 -12.33
N LEU A 298 -21.29 0.91 -11.58
CA LEU A 298 -21.13 2.33 -11.91
C LEU A 298 -20.42 2.54 -13.25
N GLU A 299 -19.34 1.80 -13.52
CA GLU A 299 -18.60 1.88 -14.79
C GLU A 299 -19.49 1.49 -15.99
N ALA A 300 -20.30 0.44 -15.83
CA ALA A 300 -21.20 0.04 -16.89
C ALA A 300 -22.33 1.06 -17.15
N LEU A 301 -22.85 1.69 -16.09
CA LEU A 301 -23.78 2.81 -16.19
C LEU A 301 -23.11 4.03 -16.85
N ALA A 302 -21.87 4.31 -16.51
CA ALA A 302 -21.10 5.39 -17.13
C ALA A 302 -20.93 5.15 -18.63
N VAL A 303 -20.48 3.96 -19.04
CA VAL A 303 -20.30 3.57 -20.46
C VAL A 303 -21.60 3.67 -21.24
N GLU A 304 -22.71 3.14 -20.72
CA GLU A 304 -24.02 3.15 -21.38
C GLU A 304 -24.68 4.54 -21.42
N SER A 305 -24.24 5.49 -20.57
CA SER A 305 -24.80 6.86 -20.50
C SER A 305 -23.87 7.94 -21.07
N GLY A 306 -22.77 7.59 -21.75
CA GLY A 306 -21.94 8.59 -22.42
C GLY A 306 -20.43 8.42 -22.26
N GLY A 307 -19.96 7.33 -21.66
CA GLY A 307 -18.55 6.99 -21.47
C GLY A 307 -18.04 7.22 -20.05
N ASP A 308 -16.76 6.89 -19.83
CA ASP A 308 -16.09 7.05 -18.55
C ASP A 308 -16.15 8.51 -18.05
N ALA A 309 -16.18 8.69 -16.74
CA ALA A 309 -16.31 10.00 -16.13
C ALA A 309 -15.75 9.99 -14.69
N PRO A 310 -15.50 11.16 -14.09
CA PRO A 310 -15.16 11.25 -12.67
C PRO A 310 -16.18 10.49 -11.81
N ILE A 311 -15.69 9.75 -10.83
CA ILE A 311 -16.56 8.92 -9.97
C ILE A 311 -17.58 9.77 -9.21
N ASP A 312 -17.24 11.00 -8.88
CA ASP A 312 -18.12 11.97 -8.21
C ASP A 312 -19.37 12.31 -9.01
N LEU A 313 -19.28 12.21 -10.33
CA LEU A 313 -20.43 12.44 -11.20
C LEU A 313 -21.59 11.47 -10.91
N PHE A 314 -21.25 10.25 -10.45
CA PHE A 314 -22.24 9.22 -10.12
C PHE A 314 -22.49 9.06 -8.63
N MET A 315 -21.42 9.16 -7.83
CA MET A 315 -21.50 8.96 -6.38
C MET A 315 -21.92 10.21 -5.61
N GLY A 316 -21.74 11.40 -6.21
CA GLY A 316 -21.81 12.68 -5.50
C GLY A 316 -20.50 13.02 -4.79
N GLY A 317 -20.31 14.29 -4.47
CA GLY A 317 -19.03 14.79 -3.96
C GLY A 317 -18.66 14.27 -2.57
N LEU A 318 -17.35 14.22 -2.31
CA LEU A 318 -16.76 13.74 -1.06
C LEU A 318 -16.81 14.75 0.09
N GLY A 319 -17.14 16.02 -0.18
CA GLY A 319 -17.12 17.08 0.81
C GLY A 319 -18.27 18.09 0.70
N ASP A 320 -18.34 19.03 1.62
CA ASP A 320 -19.25 20.15 1.57
C ASP A 320 -18.68 21.26 0.69
N LEU A 321 -19.38 21.63 -0.36
CA LEU A 321 -19.04 22.81 -1.16
C LEU A 321 -19.82 24.02 -0.64
N ASN A 322 -19.10 25.05 -0.17
CA ASN A 322 -19.67 26.31 0.32
C ASN A 322 -20.73 26.16 1.43
N GLY A 323 -20.53 25.14 2.32
CA GLY A 323 -21.48 24.88 3.42
C GLY A 323 -22.77 24.17 2.99
N GLN A 324 -22.87 23.72 1.72
CA GLN A 324 -23.97 22.88 1.26
C GLN A 324 -23.52 21.42 1.17
N ARG A 325 -24.27 20.56 1.85
CA ARG A 325 -24.05 19.11 1.79
C ARG A 325 -24.30 18.63 0.37
N MET A 326 -23.28 18.05 -0.26
CA MET A 326 -23.41 17.48 -1.60
C MET A 326 -24.43 16.33 -1.61
N ARG A 327 -25.24 16.23 -2.67
CA ARG A 327 -26.09 15.06 -2.89
C ARG A 327 -25.22 13.83 -3.09
N ARG A 328 -25.65 12.70 -2.53
CA ARG A 328 -24.95 11.43 -2.63
C ARG A 328 -25.90 10.31 -3.05
N ILE A 329 -25.39 9.36 -3.84
CA ILE A 329 -26.19 8.29 -4.45
C ILE A 329 -26.98 7.49 -3.40
N GLU A 330 -26.37 7.22 -2.26
CA GLU A 330 -27.02 6.44 -1.18
C GLU A 330 -28.29 7.09 -0.62
N GLN A 331 -28.50 8.38 -0.81
CA GLN A 331 -29.71 9.09 -0.36
C GLN A 331 -30.93 8.74 -1.24
N PHE A 332 -30.70 8.21 -2.44
CA PHE A 332 -31.72 7.89 -3.44
C PHE A 332 -31.88 6.40 -3.64
N LEU A 333 -31.08 5.57 -2.98
CA LEU A 333 -31.26 4.12 -3.01
C LEU A 333 -32.45 3.71 -2.12
N PRO A 334 -33.26 2.75 -2.57
CA PRO A 334 -34.34 2.21 -1.72
C PRO A 334 -33.71 1.43 -0.54
N PRO A 335 -34.47 1.25 0.57
CA PRO A 335 -34.05 0.35 1.62
C PRO A 335 -33.77 -1.04 1.04
N PRO A 336 -32.62 -1.66 1.32
CA PRO A 336 -32.33 -3.00 0.80
C PRO A 336 -33.30 -4.01 1.42
N VAL A 337 -33.86 -4.88 0.59
CA VAL A 337 -34.59 -6.05 1.08
C VAL A 337 -33.53 -7.00 1.64
N ALA A 338 -33.40 -7.03 2.95
CA ALA A 338 -32.38 -7.80 3.63
C ALA A 338 -32.55 -9.31 3.39
N ARG A 339 -31.44 -9.99 3.07
CA ARG A 339 -31.33 -11.45 3.04
C ARG A 339 -30.35 -11.87 4.15
N PRO A 340 -30.76 -11.99 5.41
CA PRO A 340 -29.85 -12.14 6.55
C PRO A 340 -28.92 -13.35 6.45
N GLU A 341 -29.38 -14.44 5.86
CA GLU A 341 -28.63 -15.69 5.67
C GLU A 341 -27.47 -15.59 4.65
N ALA A 342 -27.47 -14.56 3.79
CA ALA A 342 -26.48 -14.36 2.75
C ALA A 342 -25.45 -13.29 3.13
N VAL A 343 -25.54 -12.71 4.33
CA VAL A 343 -24.75 -11.56 4.77
C VAL A 343 -23.79 -11.95 5.89
N ASP A 344 -22.49 -11.85 5.61
CA ASP A 344 -21.45 -11.93 6.65
C ASP A 344 -21.46 -10.65 7.49
N PRO A 345 -21.72 -10.74 8.82
CA PRO A 345 -21.88 -9.55 9.66
C PRO A 345 -20.58 -8.75 9.82
N VAL A 346 -19.40 -9.41 9.77
CA VAL A 346 -18.10 -8.72 9.90
C VAL A 346 -17.83 -7.90 8.64
N LEU A 347 -17.98 -8.51 7.46
CA LEU A 347 -17.80 -7.82 6.19
C LEU A 347 -18.85 -6.70 6.02
N GLN A 348 -20.10 -6.95 6.37
CA GLN A 348 -21.16 -5.94 6.33
C GLN A 348 -20.84 -4.76 7.24
N GLY A 349 -20.41 -5.02 8.47
CA GLY A 349 -19.99 -3.98 9.41
C GLY A 349 -18.86 -3.10 8.86
N LEU A 350 -17.87 -3.69 8.20
CA LEU A 350 -16.78 -2.96 7.55
C LEU A 350 -17.24 -2.13 6.34
N LEU A 351 -18.20 -2.64 5.55
CA LEU A 351 -18.76 -1.89 4.43
C LEU A 351 -19.61 -0.69 4.91
N GLU A 352 -20.27 -0.80 6.06
CA GLU A 352 -21.14 0.23 6.63
C GLU A 352 -20.42 1.25 7.47
N ALA A 353 -19.69 0.80 8.48
CA ALA A 353 -18.92 1.67 9.37
C ALA A 353 -17.65 2.20 8.70
N GLY A 354 -17.10 1.39 7.79
CA GLY A 354 -15.94 1.73 6.99
C GLY A 354 -14.62 1.43 7.69
N ARG A 355 -13.56 1.94 7.08
CA ARG A 355 -12.21 2.03 7.63
C ARG A 355 -12.19 3.08 8.75
N LEU A 356 -11.09 3.17 9.50
CA LEU A 356 -10.98 4.14 10.60
C LEU A 356 -11.08 5.60 10.13
N ASN A 357 -10.50 5.91 8.97
CA ASN A 357 -10.42 7.26 8.45
C ASN A 357 -10.94 7.34 7.00
N ALA A 358 -11.54 8.48 6.64
CA ALA A 358 -11.69 8.84 5.25
C ALA A 358 -10.32 9.23 4.68
N SER A 359 -10.05 8.84 3.44
CA SER A 359 -8.90 9.32 2.67
C SER A 359 -9.27 10.55 1.85
N ALA A 360 -8.28 11.25 1.30
CA ALA A 360 -8.53 12.39 0.43
C ALA A 360 -9.34 12.01 -0.83
N PHE A 361 -9.26 10.76 -1.25
CA PHE A 361 -9.85 10.26 -2.50
C PHE A 361 -11.06 9.34 -2.31
N ASP A 362 -11.33 8.84 -1.09
CA ASP A 362 -12.44 7.89 -0.85
C ASP A 362 -12.98 8.02 0.57
N LEU A 363 -14.27 7.78 0.73
CA LEU A 363 -14.93 7.76 2.04
C LEU A 363 -14.47 6.56 2.86
N SER A 364 -14.56 6.69 4.19
CA SER A 364 -14.37 5.58 5.11
C SER A 364 -15.40 4.47 4.86
N PRO A 365 -16.73 4.70 4.87
CA PRO A 365 -17.74 3.70 4.52
C PRO A 365 -17.81 3.45 3.02
N SER A 366 -18.43 2.33 2.64
CA SER A 366 -18.67 1.93 1.25
C SER A 366 -20.16 1.73 1.00
N PRO A 367 -20.97 2.81 0.97
CA PRO A 367 -22.43 2.72 1.05
C PRO A 367 -23.06 1.93 -0.11
N LEU A 368 -22.56 2.10 -1.35
CA LEU A 368 -23.06 1.36 -2.49
C LEU A 368 -22.72 -0.13 -2.40
N ALA A 369 -21.49 -0.47 -2.01
CA ALA A 369 -21.10 -1.87 -1.80
C ALA A 369 -21.86 -2.50 -0.63
N SER A 370 -22.10 -1.75 0.45
CA SER A 370 -22.93 -2.16 1.58
C SER A 370 -24.37 -2.42 1.16
N PHE A 371 -24.96 -1.54 0.37
CA PHE A 371 -26.31 -1.74 -0.19
C PHE A 371 -26.40 -3.02 -1.01
N LEU A 372 -25.46 -3.24 -1.92
CA LEU A 372 -25.41 -4.42 -2.77
C LEU A 372 -25.20 -5.71 -1.96
N HIS A 373 -24.30 -5.68 -0.97
CA HIS A 373 -24.03 -6.83 -0.12
C HIS A 373 -25.26 -7.24 0.71
N ARG A 374 -26.01 -6.27 1.25
CA ARG A 374 -27.29 -6.55 1.94
C ARG A 374 -28.36 -7.11 1.01
N ALA A 375 -28.45 -6.56 -0.21
CA ALA A 375 -29.50 -6.95 -1.15
C ALA A 375 -29.23 -8.30 -1.83
N LEU A 376 -27.98 -8.64 -2.13
CA LEU A 376 -27.61 -9.77 -2.97
C LEU A 376 -26.84 -10.87 -2.22
N GLY A 377 -26.16 -10.53 -1.14
CA GLY A 377 -25.19 -11.39 -0.49
C GLY A 377 -23.86 -11.48 -1.23
N GLU A 378 -22.86 -12.02 -0.54
CA GLU A 378 -21.47 -12.06 -1.06
C GLU A 378 -21.34 -12.95 -2.30
N ALA A 379 -21.96 -14.12 -2.33
CA ALA A 379 -21.85 -15.06 -3.45
C ALA A 379 -22.28 -14.43 -4.78
N SER A 380 -23.44 -13.76 -4.81
CA SER A 380 -23.93 -13.08 -6.02
C SER A 380 -23.00 -11.92 -6.44
N MET A 381 -22.40 -11.20 -5.48
CA MET A 381 -21.43 -10.15 -5.79
C MET A 381 -20.14 -10.74 -6.41
N MET A 382 -19.70 -11.91 -5.93
CA MET A 382 -18.52 -12.60 -6.52
C MET A 382 -18.78 -13.09 -7.94
N GLU A 383 -19.97 -13.60 -8.22
CA GLU A 383 -20.41 -13.93 -9.58
C GLU A 383 -20.43 -12.67 -10.47
N GLY A 384 -20.95 -11.56 -9.94
CA GLY A 384 -20.94 -10.27 -10.62
C GLY A 384 -19.51 -9.76 -10.94
N VAL A 385 -18.55 -9.92 -10.03
CA VAL A 385 -17.14 -9.61 -10.28
C VAL A 385 -16.56 -10.47 -11.40
N ALA A 386 -16.90 -11.77 -11.43
CA ALA A 386 -16.45 -12.66 -12.51
C ALA A 386 -17.00 -12.20 -13.88
N LEU A 387 -18.27 -11.85 -13.96
CA LEU A 387 -18.87 -11.29 -15.19
C LEU A 387 -18.25 -9.93 -15.58
N ALA A 388 -17.93 -9.07 -14.61
CA ALA A 388 -17.25 -7.81 -14.85
C ALA A 388 -15.85 -8.04 -15.45
N ARG A 389 -15.11 -9.04 -14.96
CA ARG A 389 -13.78 -9.41 -15.50
C ARG A 389 -13.86 -9.89 -16.96
N GLU A 390 -14.91 -10.63 -17.34
CA GLU A 390 -15.18 -11.01 -18.74
C GLU A 390 -15.39 -9.76 -19.62
N TRP A 391 -16.16 -8.80 -19.12
CA TRP A 391 -16.37 -7.53 -19.82
C TRP A 391 -15.09 -6.72 -19.93
N TRP A 392 -14.36 -6.53 -18.85
CA TRP A 392 -13.09 -5.77 -18.86
C TRP A 392 -12.02 -6.42 -19.74
N ALA A 393 -12.09 -7.72 -19.96
CA ALA A 393 -11.24 -8.44 -20.90
C ALA A 393 -11.73 -8.38 -22.36
N GLY A 394 -12.81 -7.61 -22.65
CA GLY A 394 -13.36 -7.45 -24.00
C GLY A 394 -14.17 -8.64 -24.49
N ARG A 395 -14.52 -9.60 -23.64
CA ARG A 395 -15.32 -10.78 -24.01
C ARG A 395 -16.83 -10.57 -23.85
N SER A 396 -17.24 -9.42 -23.30
CA SER A 396 -18.63 -9.02 -23.14
C SER A 396 -18.76 -7.50 -23.32
N THR A 397 -19.94 -6.94 -23.15
CA THR A 397 -20.24 -5.50 -23.21
C THR A 397 -20.77 -4.98 -21.89
N ALA A 398 -20.67 -3.66 -21.62
CA ALA A 398 -21.26 -3.01 -20.46
C ALA A 398 -22.75 -3.30 -20.34
N ARG A 399 -23.48 -3.26 -21.46
CA ARG A 399 -24.91 -3.58 -21.54
C ARG A 399 -25.19 -5.04 -21.13
N ALA A 400 -24.48 -5.99 -21.73
CA ALA A 400 -24.64 -7.40 -21.40
C ALA A 400 -24.30 -7.68 -19.92
N PHE A 401 -23.28 -7.01 -19.38
CA PHE A 401 -22.95 -7.08 -17.95
C PHE A 401 -24.12 -6.58 -17.10
N LEU A 402 -24.67 -5.37 -17.37
CA LEU A 402 -25.81 -4.83 -16.59
C LEU A 402 -27.05 -5.74 -16.69
N GLU A 403 -27.32 -6.25 -17.87
CA GLU A 403 -28.47 -7.16 -18.09
C GLU A 403 -28.28 -8.52 -17.41
N ALA A 404 -27.07 -8.97 -17.16
CA ALA A 404 -26.80 -10.18 -16.41
C ALA A 404 -26.96 -10.00 -14.88
N GLN A 405 -27.00 -8.75 -14.39
CA GLN A 405 -27.14 -8.47 -12.95
C GLN A 405 -28.61 -8.53 -12.49
N PRO A 406 -28.85 -8.66 -11.16
CA PRO A 406 -30.20 -8.58 -10.59
C PRO A 406 -30.88 -7.25 -10.93
N ALA A 407 -31.94 -7.33 -11.74
CA ALA A 407 -32.58 -6.17 -12.36
C ALA A 407 -33.06 -5.11 -11.35
N ALA A 408 -33.61 -5.54 -10.21
CA ALA A 408 -34.12 -4.65 -9.18
C ALA A 408 -33.03 -3.74 -8.59
N THR A 409 -31.86 -4.30 -8.28
CA THR A 409 -30.74 -3.54 -7.69
C THR A 409 -30.05 -2.62 -8.72
N THR A 410 -29.81 -3.13 -9.93
CA THR A 410 -29.17 -2.31 -10.99
C THR A 410 -30.08 -1.21 -11.50
N SER A 411 -31.39 -1.44 -11.63
CA SER A 411 -32.38 -0.41 -11.94
C SER A 411 -32.44 0.67 -10.85
N ALA A 412 -32.43 0.28 -9.57
CA ALA A 412 -32.41 1.22 -8.45
C ALA A 412 -31.15 2.12 -8.45
N ILE A 413 -29.96 1.53 -8.73
CA ILE A 413 -28.71 2.27 -8.81
C ILE A 413 -28.72 3.25 -10.00
N ALA A 414 -29.22 2.83 -11.16
CA ALA A 414 -29.36 3.71 -12.32
C ALA A 414 -30.30 4.89 -12.05
N ALA A 415 -31.46 4.65 -11.40
CA ALA A 415 -32.39 5.69 -10.98
C ALA A 415 -31.76 6.64 -9.94
N ALA A 416 -31.06 6.11 -8.94
CA ALA A 416 -30.35 6.93 -7.96
C ALA A 416 -29.27 7.79 -8.60
N GLY A 417 -28.49 7.25 -9.56
CA GLY A 417 -27.50 8.00 -10.34
C GLY A 417 -28.12 9.15 -11.14
N ALA A 418 -29.33 8.98 -11.68
CA ALA A 418 -30.04 10.03 -12.39
C ALA A 418 -30.38 11.25 -11.51
N HIS A 419 -30.51 11.07 -10.20
CA HIS A 419 -30.70 12.17 -9.24
C HIS A 419 -29.42 12.95 -8.96
N ILE A 420 -28.26 12.36 -9.22
CA ILE A 420 -26.94 12.99 -9.00
C ILE A 420 -26.42 13.63 -10.26
N THR A 421 -26.56 12.96 -11.41
CA THR A 421 -25.91 13.30 -12.68
C THR A 421 -26.90 14.01 -13.59
N ASP A 422 -27.01 15.34 -13.46
CA ASP A 422 -27.96 16.12 -14.27
C ASP A 422 -27.72 15.99 -15.78
N THR A 423 -26.45 15.94 -16.23
CA THR A 423 -26.07 15.86 -17.65
C THR A 423 -26.40 14.53 -18.32
N ARG A 424 -26.60 13.46 -17.52
CA ARG A 424 -26.90 12.10 -18.01
C ARG A 424 -28.25 11.56 -17.51
N ARG A 425 -29.05 12.43 -16.90
CA ARG A 425 -30.32 12.07 -16.22
C ARG A 425 -31.22 11.23 -17.13
N GLU A 426 -31.57 11.75 -18.31
CA GLU A 426 -32.50 11.07 -19.25
C GLU A 426 -31.98 9.69 -19.68
N LEU A 427 -30.67 9.58 -19.91
CA LEU A 427 -30.05 8.30 -20.29
C LEU A 427 -30.09 7.31 -19.16
N LEU A 428 -29.78 7.73 -17.93
CA LEU A 428 -29.82 6.87 -16.73
C LEU A 428 -31.24 6.45 -16.39
N GLU A 429 -32.23 7.32 -16.51
CA GLU A 429 -33.67 6.99 -16.36
C GLU A 429 -34.13 5.98 -17.44
N GLY A 430 -33.64 6.14 -18.66
CA GLY A 430 -33.89 5.19 -19.74
C GLY A 430 -33.30 3.81 -19.45
N ILE A 431 -32.07 3.77 -18.91
CA ILE A 431 -31.42 2.52 -18.48
C ILE A 431 -32.20 1.90 -17.32
N ALA A 432 -32.56 2.66 -16.30
CA ALA A 432 -33.34 2.20 -15.16
C ALA A 432 -34.65 1.55 -15.61
N THR A 433 -35.40 2.23 -16.49
CA THR A 433 -36.67 1.72 -17.05
C THR A 433 -36.47 0.42 -17.84
N ARG A 434 -35.42 0.36 -18.67
CA ARG A 434 -35.09 -0.86 -19.43
C ARG A 434 -34.80 -2.05 -18.53
N LEU A 435 -34.01 -1.83 -17.46
CA LEU A 435 -33.66 -2.87 -16.51
C LEU A 435 -34.87 -3.28 -15.67
N ALA A 436 -35.73 -2.34 -15.25
CA ALA A 436 -36.94 -2.63 -14.47
C ALA A 436 -37.93 -3.55 -15.22
N ARG A 437 -38.12 -3.38 -16.53
CA ARG A 437 -38.99 -4.24 -17.36
C ARG A 437 -38.62 -5.72 -17.32
N ARG A 438 -37.42 -6.07 -16.91
CA ARG A 438 -36.95 -7.46 -16.77
C ARG A 438 -37.35 -8.09 -15.44
N ILE A 439 -37.95 -7.32 -14.53
CA ILE A 439 -38.52 -7.83 -13.27
C ILE A 439 -39.91 -8.44 -13.52
N ASP A 440 -40.63 -7.88 -14.50
CA ASP A 440 -42.04 -8.18 -14.78
C ASP A 440 -42.21 -9.25 -15.88
N GLY A 441 -41.14 -9.67 -16.52
CA GLY A 441 -41.12 -10.69 -17.59
C GLY A 441 -40.33 -11.93 -17.21
#